data_77843d71d3e623b3ca3738424a511b02
#
_entry.id   77843d71d3e623b3ca3738424a511b02
#
_cell.length_a   1.000
_cell.length_b   1.000
_cell.length_c   1.000
_cell.angle_alpha   90.00
_cell.angle_beta   90.00
_cell.angle_gamma   90.00
#
_symmetry.space_group_name_H-M   'P 1'
#
loop_
_entity.id
_entity.type
_entity.pdbx_description
1 polymer ?
#
loop_
_entity_poly.entity_id
_entity_poly.type
_entity_poly.pdbx_seq_one_letter_code
_entity_poly.pdbx_strand_id
1 'polypeptide(L)'
;MPTGPGAEAFRAAIRRGLTIKGIIDPVARANWETGMMVVGDRESDFNNTAVNGEDRNAREGNHSAGTLQFTRTTFEAYHEPGTSADRSDNVAQVCAFVNYAMNHYGVSADGSDLAAKIQQADPTRPAKGY
;
A
#
# COMPACT_ATOMS: atom_id res chain seq x y z
N MET A 1 -5.54 -17.61 -1.92
CA MET A 1 -4.32 -16.77 -1.99
C MET A 1 -4.23 -16.14 -3.36
N PRO A 2 -4.11 -14.82 -3.49
CA PRO A 2 -3.90 -14.21 -4.79
C PRO A 2 -2.61 -14.72 -5.44
N THR A 3 -2.68 -15.05 -6.71
CA THR A 3 -1.56 -15.54 -7.51
C THR A 3 -1.47 -14.77 -8.83
N GLY A 4 -0.37 -14.98 -9.55
CA GLY A 4 -0.13 -14.33 -10.83
C GLY A 4 1.03 -13.35 -10.74
N PRO A 5 1.54 -12.89 -11.92
CA PRO A 5 2.75 -12.05 -11.95
C PRO A 5 2.63 -10.75 -11.15
N GLY A 6 1.47 -10.09 -11.20
CA GLY A 6 1.27 -8.85 -10.46
C GLY A 6 1.28 -9.07 -8.96
N ALA A 7 0.58 -10.09 -8.48
CA ALA A 7 0.53 -10.43 -7.06
C ALA A 7 1.91 -10.83 -6.55
N GLU A 8 2.65 -11.64 -7.31
CA GLU A 8 3.98 -12.07 -6.89
C GLU A 8 4.98 -10.90 -6.88
N ALA A 9 4.93 -10.04 -7.87
CA ALA A 9 5.77 -8.83 -7.93
C ALA A 9 5.49 -7.93 -6.72
N PHE A 10 4.21 -7.75 -6.38
CA PHE A 10 3.83 -6.91 -5.26
C PHE A 10 4.25 -7.53 -3.92
N ARG A 11 4.10 -8.86 -3.77
CA ARG A 11 4.56 -9.56 -2.56
C ARG A 11 6.06 -9.39 -2.35
N ALA A 12 6.85 -9.52 -3.43
CA ALA A 12 8.29 -9.29 -3.36
C ALA A 12 8.61 -7.85 -2.95
N ALA A 13 7.86 -6.88 -3.47
CA ALA A 13 8.02 -5.48 -3.12
C ALA A 13 7.67 -5.20 -1.66
N ILE A 14 6.64 -5.86 -1.12
CA ILE A 14 6.30 -5.76 0.30
C ILE A 14 7.49 -6.18 1.15
N ARG A 15 8.07 -7.32 0.85
CA ARG A 15 9.19 -7.85 1.62
C ARG A 15 10.40 -6.90 1.56
N ARG A 16 10.69 -6.36 0.40
CA ARG A 16 11.76 -5.38 0.22
C ARG A 16 11.47 -4.09 0.99
N GLY A 17 10.25 -3.57 0.87
CA GLY A 17 9.84 -2.34 1.54
C GLY A 17 9.88 -2.46 3.05
N LEU A 18 9.43 -3.59 3.61
CA LEU A 18 9.50 -3.84 5.04
C LEU A 18 10.94 -3.86 5.54
N THR A 19 11.86 -4.43 4.76
CA THR A 19 13.29 -4.39 5.09
C THR A 19 13.81 -2.94 5.13
N ILE A 20 13.44 -2.13 4.13
CA ILE A 20 13.82 -0.71 4.09
C ILE A 20 13.29 0.03 5.32
N LYS A 21 12.07 -0.28 5.73
CA LYS A 21 11.46 0.35 6.90
C LYS A 21 11.94 -0.21 8.24
N GLY A 22 12.85 -1.20 8.23
CA GLY A 22 13.40 -1.79 9.45
C GLY A 22 12.44 -2.73 10.16
N ILE A 23 11.41 -3.20 9.50
CA ILE A 23 10.46 -4.17 10.06
C ILE A 23 11.01 -5.57 9.78
N ILE A 24 11.70 -6.14 10.76
CA ILE A 24 12.45 -7.40 10.59
C ILE A 24 11.84 -8.59 11.33
N ASP A 25 10.98 -8.36 12.32
CA ASP A 25 10.33 -9.45 13.05
C ASP A 25 9.41 -10.25 12.12
N PRO A 26 9.54 -11.59 12.06
CA PRO A 26 8.75 -12.41 11.14
C PRO A 26 7.23 -12.27 11.31
N VAL A 27 6.76 -12.14 12.54
CA VAL A 27 5.32 -11.98 12.80
C VAL A 27 4.84 -10.61 12.32
N ALA A 28 5.60 -9.55 12.59
CA ALA A 28 5.29 -8.22 12.11
C ALA A 28 5.26 -8.19 10.57
N ARG A 29 6.25 -8.78 9.93
CA ARG A 29 6.30 -8.85 8.46
C ARG A 29 5.09 -9.59 7.88
N ALA A 30 4.69 -10.69 8.50
CA ALA A 30 3.51 -11.44 8.07
C ALA A 30 2.22 -10.62 8.22
N ASN A 31 2.07 -9.87 9.31
CA ASN A 31 0.91 -9.00 9.53
C ASN A 31 0.81 -7.91 8.44
N TRP A 32 1.91 -7.22 8.14
CA TRP A 32 1.94 -6.20 7.11
C TRP A 32 1.68 -6.78 5.71
N GLU A 33 2.31 -7.91 5.40
CA GLU A 33 2.14 -8.55 4.09
C GLU A 33 0.68 -8.97 3.88
N THR A 34 0.08 -9.63 4.85
CA THR A 34 -1.32 -10.08 4.76
C THR A 34 -2.26 -8.91 4.48
N GLY A 35 -2.14 -7.83 5.24
CA GLY A 35 -3.00 -6.66 5.06
C GLY A 35 -2.76 -5.94 3.73
N MET A 36 -1.51 -5.72 3.37
CA MET A 36 -1.19 -5.03 2.11
C MET A 36 -1.60 -5.82 0.87
N MET A 37 -1.54 -7.16 0.93
CA MET A 37 -2.01 -7.97 -0.19
C MET A 37 -3.52 -7.80 -0.41
N VAL A 38 -4.29 -7.65 0.65
CA VAL A 38 -5.73 -7.36 0.53
C VAL A 38 -5.95 -5.99 -0.09
N VAL A 39 -5.22 -4.98 0.37
CA VAL A 39 -5.34 -3.61 -0.17
C VAL A 39 -4.97 -3.58 -1.66
N GLY A 40 -3.86 -4.18 -2.04
CA GLY A 40 -3.41 -4.21 -3.44
C GLY A 40 -4.40 -4.88 -4.36
N ASP A 41 -4.99 -5.99 -3.91
CA ASP A 41 -6.03 -6.69 -4.65
C ASP A 41 -7.26 -5.80 -4.87
N ARG A 42 -7.75 -5.18 -3.80
CA ARG A 42 -8.95 -4.35 -3.83
C ARG A 42 -8.77 -3.04 -4.60
N GLU A 43 -7.59 -2.42 -4.49
CA GLU A 43 -7.36 -1.12 -5.11
C GLU A 43 -7.09 -1.21 -6.61
N SER A 44 -6.36 -2.21 -7.07
CA SER A 44 -5.88 -2.24 -8.46
C SER A 44 -5.78 -3.63 -9.08
N ASP A 45 -6.18 -4.68 -8.36
CA ASP A 45 -5.92 -6.06 -8.78
C ASP A 45 -4.42 -6.28 -9.08
N PHE A 46 -3.58 -5.71 -8.22
CA PHE A 46 -2.12 -5.77 -8.31
C PHE A 46 -1.54 -5.15 -9.60
N ASN A 47 -2.23 -4.17 -10.15
CA ASN A 47 -1.78 -3.49 -11.36
C ASN A 47 -1.03 -2.20 -10.99
N ASN A 48 0.29 -2.23 -11.06
CA ASN A 48 1.13 -1.08 -10.66
C ASN A 48 1.03 0.12 -11.62
N THR A 49 0.45 -0.07 -12.79
CA THR A 49 0.22 1.01 -13.75
C THR A 49 -1.21 1.53 -13.75
N ALA A 50 -2.06 1.03 -12.85
CA ALA A 50 -3.44 1.46 -12.76
C ALA A 50 -3.53 2.94 -12.36
N VAL A 51 -4.38 3.68 -13.06
CA VAL A 51 -4.66 5.10 -12.80
C VAL A 51 -6.17 5.28 -12.76
N ASN A 52 -6.68 5.85 -11.66
CA ASN A 52 -8.10 6.16 -11.55
C ASN A 52 -8.32 7.60 -12.05
N GLY A 53 -8.87 7.73 -13.25
CA GLY A 53 -8.97 8.99 -13.96
C GLY A 53 -10.35 9.63 -14.01
N GLU A 54 -11.34 9.13 -13.28
CA GLU A 54 -12.73 9.57 -13.46
C GLU A 54 -13.30 10.37 -12.29
N ASP A 55 -12.60 10.45 -11.17
CA ASP A 55 -13.09 11.18 -10.00
C ASP A 55 -12.67 12.65 -10.02
N ARG A 56 -13.09 13.38 -8.98
CA ARG A 56 -12.76 14.79 -8.82
C ARG A 56 -11.26 15.02 -8.71
N ASN A 57 -10.57 14.14 -7.97
CA ASN A 57 -9.12 14.25 -7.80
C ASN A 57 -8.40 14.16 -9.14
N ALA A 58 -8.87 13.26 -10.03
CA ALA A 58 -8.30 13.13 -11.37
C ALA A 58 -8.44 14.42 -12.16
N ARG A 59 -9.64 15.06 -12.11
CA ARG A 59 -9.88 16.33 -12.83
C ARG A 59 -8.98 17.45 -12.32
N GLU A 60 -8.57 17.40 -11.07
CA GLU A 60 -7.67 18.38 -10.46
C GLU A 60 -6.18 18.00 -10.59
N GLY A 61 -5.88 16.94 -11.37
CA GLY A 61 -4.51 16.48 -11.54
C GLY A 61 -3.98 15.66 -10.36
N ASN A 62 -4.86 15.22 -9.45
CA ASN A 62 -4.49 14.46 -8.26
C ASN A 62 -5.15 13.08 -8.23
N HIS A 63 -5.12 12.40 -9.37
CA HIS A 63 -5.69 11.06 -9.50
C HIS A 63 -4.90 10.03 -8.68
N SER A 64 -5.58 8.92 -8.31
CA SER A 64 -4.95 7.79 -7.64
C SER A 64 -4.17 6.94 -8.66
N ALA A 65 -3.03 6.43 -8.26
CA ALA A 65 -2.17 5.63 -9.14
C ALA A 65 -1.40 4.57 -8.37
N GLY A 66 -0.97 3.54 -9.09
CA GLY A 66 -0.15 2.45 -8.57
C GLY A 66 -0.95 1.35 -7.91
N THR A 67 -0.26 0.31 -7.46
CA THR A 67 -0.89 -0.88 -6.88
C THR A 67 -1.79 -0.53 -5.68
N LEU A 68 -1.38 0.41 -4.84
CA LEU A 68 -2.13 0.82 -3.64
C LEU A 68 -2.97 2.08 -3.87
N GLN A 69 -2.97 2.62 -5.08
CA GLN A 69 -3.83 3.74 -5.49
C GLN A 69 -3.68 4.99 -4.61
N PHE A 70 -2.45 5.47 -4.44
CA PHE A 70 -2.20 6.74 -3.76
C PHE A 70 -2.44 7.92 -4.68
N THR A 71 -3.07 8.97 -4.14
CA THR A 71 -3.04 10.28 -4.81
C THR A 71 -1.62 10.83 -4.77
N ARG A 72 -1.33 11.78 -5.66
CA ARG A 72 0.01 12.40 -5.68
C ARG A 72 0.34 13.07 -4.35
N THR A 73 -0.60 13.83 -3.80
CA THR A 73 -0.35 14.57 -2.55
C THR A 73 -0.09 13.63 -1.38
N THR A 74 -0.84 12.54 -1.26
CA THR A 74 -0.62 11.56 -0.19
C THR A 74 0.70 10.83 -0.38
N PHE A 75 1.01 10.42 -1.61
CA PHE A 75 2.27 9.74 -1.91
C PHE A 75 3.47 10.63 -1.56
N GLU A 76 3.44 11.89 -1.97
CA GLU A 76 4.54 12.83 -1.68
C GLU A 76 4.67 13.10 -0.18
N ALA A 77 3.54 13.21 0.53
CA ALA A 77 3.56 13.46 1.97
C ALA A 77 4.19 12.32 2.78
N TYR A 78 4.04 11.08 2.32
CA TYR A 78 4.51 9.88 3.03
C TYR A 78 5.63 9.15 2.32
N HIS A 79 6.16 9.72 1.25
CA HIS A 79 7.24 9.13 0.46
C HIS A 79 8.47 8.87 1.33
N GLU A 80 9.02 7.65 1.21
CA GLU A 80 10.24 7.28 1.93
C GLU A 80 11.47 7.76 1.17
N PRO A 81 12.34 8.57 1.80
CA PRO A 81 13.59 8.99 1.16
C PRO A 81 14.42 7.78 0.69
N GLY A 82 14.98 7.89 -0.50
CA GLY A 82 15.76 6.81 -1.09
C GLY A 82 14.97 5.82 -1.95
N THR A 83 13.65 5.88 -1.91
CA THR A 83 12.81 5.10 -2.83
C THR A 83 12.41 5.93 -4.04
N SER A 84 11.91 5.27 -5.09
CA SER A 84 11.52 5.96 -6.33
C SER A 84 10.42 7.01 -6.08
N ALA A 85 10.46 8.11 -6.79
CA ALA A 85 9.40 9.11 -6.80
C ALA A 85 8.24 8.72 -7.71
N ASP A 86 8.36 7.62 -8.45
CA ASP A 86 7.34 7.14 -9.38
C ASP A 86 6.34 6.24 -8.67
N ARG A 87 5.06 6.60 -8.75
CA ARG A 87 3.97 5.84 -8.10
C ARG A 87 3.77 4.46 -8.70
N SER A 88 4.31 4.17 -9.90
CA SER A 88 4.26 2.82 -10.48
C SER A 88 5.28 1.86 -9.83
N ASP A 89 6.21 2.39 -9.03
CA ASP A 89 7.19 1.57 -8.32
C ASP A 89 6.55 0.97 -7.07
N ASN A 90 6.45 -0.37 -7.03
CA ASN A 90 5.80 -1.06 -5.93
C ASN A 90 6.52 -0.88 -4.59
N VAL A 91 7.85 -0.85 -4.58
CA VAL A 91 8.61 -0.67 -3.33
C VAL A 91 8.33 0.72 -2.74
N ALA A 92 8.30 1.75 -3.58
CA ALA A 92 7.96 3.10 -3.14
C ALA A 92 6.53 3.15 -2.58
N GLN A 93 5.58 2.47 -3.23
CA GLN A 93 4.19 2.39 -2.75
C GLN A 93 4.11 1.71 -1.38
N VAL A 94 4.82 0.60 -1.20
CA VAL A 94 4.84 -0.13 0.07
C VAL A 94 5.39 0.73 1.20
N CYS A 95 6.52 1.38 0.98
CA CYS A 95 7.13 2.24 2.02
C CYS A 95 6.21 3.42 2.37
N ALA A 96 5.61 4.05 1.37
CA ALA A 96 4.64 5.14 1.60
C ALA A 96 3.43 4.62 2.39
N PHE A 97 2.94 3.42 2.08
CA PHE A 97 1.82 2.82 2.80
C PHE A 97 2.15 2.60 4.27
N VAL A 98 3.32 2.04 4.58
CA VAL A 98 3.74 1.82 5.97
C VAL A 98 3.78 3.16 6.71
N ASN A 99 4.38 4.18 6.11
CA ASN A 99 4.45 5.51 6.71
C ASN A 99 3.05 6.10 6.94
N TYR A 100 2.19 6.01 5.94
CA TYR A 100 0.81 6.51 5.99
C TYR A 100 -0.02 5.78 7.05
N ALA A 101 0.04 4.45 7.06
CA ALA A 101 -0.70 3.64 8.03
C ALA A 101 -0.29 3.97 9.46
N MET A 102 1.00 4.07 9.73
CA MET A 102 1.50 4.35 11.07
C MET A 102 1.21 5.78 11.51
N ASN A 103 1.43 6.76 10.64
CA ASN A 103 1.34 8.17 11.01
C ASN A 103 -0.09 8.73 10.94
N HIS A 104 -0.87 8.31 9.94
CA HIS A 104 -2.22 8.83 9.75
C HIS A 104 -3.28 8.00 10.50
N TYR A 105 -3.14 6.68 10.48
CA TYR A 105 -4.11 5.78 11.10
C TYR A 105 -3.65 5.23 12.45
N GLY A 106 -2.42 5.46 12.85
CA GLY A 106 -1.90 5.00 14.14
C GLY A 106 -1.69 3.49 14.21
N VAL A 107 -1.44 2.84 13.08
CA VAL A 107 -1.15 1.41 13.05
C VAL A 107 0.16 1.13 13.80
N SER A 108 0.16 0.08 14.61
CA SER A 108 1.37 -0.31 15.36
C SER A 108 2.47 -0.80 14.44
N ALA A 109 3.73 -0.63 14.84
CA ALA A 109 4.88 -1.02 14.04
C ALA A 109 4.87 -2.52 13.69
N ASP A 110 4.28 -3.37 14.53
CA ASP A 110 4.16 -4.81 14.27
C ASP A 110 3.01 -5.17 13.31
N GLY A 111 2.19 -4.20 12.91
CA GLY A 111 1.09 -4.42 11.98
C GLY A 111 -0.07 -5.23 12.54
N SER A 112 -0.09 -5.54 13.83
CA SER A 112 -1.12 -6.41 14.42
C SER A 112 -2.52 -5.81 14.35
N ASP A 113 -2.64 -4.50 14.31
CA ASP A 113 -3.90 -3.77 14.25
C ASP A 113 -4.19 -3.16 12.87
N LEU A 114 -3.45 -3.57 11.84
CA LEU A 114 -3.60 -3.01 10.50
C LEU A 114 -5.03 -3.15 9.98
N ALA A 115 -5.58 -4.36 10.01
CA ALA A 115 -6.92 -4.63 9.51
C ALA A 115 -8.00 -3.93 10.35
N ALA A 116 -7.77 -3.77 11.65
CA ALA A 116 -8.71 -3.07 12.53
C ALA A 116 -8.78 -1.58 12.21
N LYS A 117 -7.65 -0.96 11.90
CA LYS A 117 -7.56 0.49 11.69
C LYS A 117 -7.74 0.91 10.24
N ILE A 118 -7.44 0.02 9.28
CA ILE A 118 -7.65 0.25 7.84
C ILE A 118 -8.55 -0.85 7.31
N GLN A 119 -9.83 -0.53 7.14
CA GLN A 119 -10.84 -1.52 6.72
C GLN A 119 -10.49 -2.16 5.37
N GLN A 120 -9.82 -1.42 4.46
CA GLN A 120 -9.43 -1.94 3.15
C GLN A 120 -8.46 -3.13 3.27
N ALA A 121 -7.76 -3.26 4.39
CA ALA A 121 -6.85 -4.37 4.66
C ALA A 121 -7.54 -5.59 5.31
N ASP A 122 -8.83 -5.50 5.62
CA ASP A 122 -9.56 -6.57 6.29
C ASP A 122 -10.42 -7.34 5.29
N PRO A 123 -10.05 -8.60 4.96
CA PRO A 123 -10.79 -9.37 3.97
C PRO A 123 -12.19 -9.78 4.45
N THR A 124 -12.47 -9.66 5.74
CA THR A 124 -13.79 -10.03 6.32
C THR A 124 -14.78 -8.87 6.31
N ARG A 125 -14.34 -7.65 6.01
CA ARG A 125 -15.20 -6.47 5.90
C ARG A 125 -15.25 -5.96 4.47
N PRO A 126 -16.31 -5.22 4.07
CA PRO A 126 -16.38 -4.64 2.73
C PRO A 126 -15.20 -3.72 2.41
N ALA A 127 -14.88 -3.60 1.13
CA ALA A 127 -13.86 -2.67 0.67
C ALA A 127 -14.23 -1.23 1.05
N LYS A 128 -13.23 -0.45 1.42
CA LYS A 128 -13.41 0.96 1.81
C LYS A 128 -12.14 1.74 1.52
N GLY A 129 -12.26 2.91 0.90
CA GLY A 129 -11.14 3.81 0.68
C GLY A 129 -10.46 4.22 1.98
N TYR A 130 -9.19 4.59 1.88
CA TYR A 130 -8.38 4.94 3.04
C TYR A 130 -7.52 6.18 2.79
#